data_c94d9d77306367e13855fa623caf4b3a
#
_entry.id   c94d9d77306367e13855fa623caf4b3a
#
_cell.length_a   1.000
_cell.length_b   1.000
_cell.length_c   1.000
_cell.angle_alpha   90.00
_cell.angle_beta   90.00
_cell.angle_gamma   90.00
#
_symmetry.space_group_name_H-M   'P 1'
#
loop_
_entity.id
_entity.type
_entity.pdbx_description
1 polymer ?
#
loop_
_entity_poly.entity_id
_entity_poly.type
_entity_poly.pdbx_seq_one_letter_code
_entity_poly.pdbx_strand_id
1 'polypeptide(L)'
;MALAIVSCEPPQGPAGDVQNGSQSGSIQPSETLTKSDLIDFSTAGYMRSECAPPEASLTGYTVVDVTKYGAVADDGMSDREAFLKAIKAATGQDYTIDGNGWIVFNHEEKANAIIYFPEGEYILHTAEDDVNGVSRSIQIRSGNLIIRGAGQDKTTLVMQAPNLPKDPSTLYSSPDMIQIKHNSTHSSFQPAVNITADMKKGDYTVTVNTAAPLSSGEWVCLYLKNNDPELVASQVSPYTPESWWDIVKNGVEIIDYHQIRSVEGNKVTFYEPIMTDLPGKYSMEIRKFPHYENVGVEDLTFRGFAKSDFTHHGSWEDDGAYKPISFNRLVNSWIRRVTFESTSEACSIINSANVTAYNILMTGERGHSAIRSQASSRVLIAGTKDLTSGGKGNFHGVGVSKQSIGTVLYQNRWGDDSCFESHGSQPRATLIDCCAGGFHRGHQGGDADQAPHHLSELVIWNFAALQVSETTDFQWWDESVSWWKFLPPSICGFFPEGVVGFADGEYYSVENSGLIRSLFERQLHMRLHGTPTWIYTIQKINN
;
A
#
# COMPACT_ATOMS: atom_id res chain seq x y z
N MET A 1 13.45 -36.58 -9.84
CA MET A 1 14.01 -35.28 -10.24
C MET A 1 13.53 -34.28 -9.21
N ALA A 2 14.37 -33.92 -8.27
CA ALA A 2 14.00 -32.96 -7.21
C ALA A 2 13.98 -31.55 -7.83
N LEU A 3 12.81 -30.92 -7.89
CA LEU A 3 12.70 -29.52 -8.23
C LEU A 3 13.24 -28.69 -7.04
N ALA A 4 14.31 -27.96 -7.30
CA ALA A 4 14.82 -26.99 -6.33
C ALA A 4 13.75 -25.89 -6.12
N ILE A 5 13.19 -25.85 -4.94
CA ILE A 5 12.46 -24.70 -4.44
C ILE A 5 13.51 -23.60 -4.32
N VAL A 6 13.44 -22.58 -5.16
CA VAL A 6 14.23 -21.36 -4.97
C VAL A 6 13.60 -20.62 -3.79
N SER A 7 14.03 -20.96 -2.58
CA SER A 7 13.75 -20.15 -1.41
C SER A 7 14.53 -18.84 -1.58
N CYS A 8 13.86 -17.70 -1.44
CA CYS A 8 14.54 -16.43 -1.24
C CYS A 8 15.19 -16.47 0.15
N GLU A 9 16.40 -17.00 0.23
CA GLU A 9 17.20 -16.83 1.44
C GLU A 9 17.68 -15.38 1.50
N PRO A 10 17.65 -14.75 2.67
CA PRO A 10 18.16 -13.39 2.82
C PRO A 10 19.65 -13.37 2.45
N PRO A 11 20.14 -12.34 1.74
CA PRO A 11 21.54 -12.24 1.38
C PRO A 11 22.41 -12.23 2.63
N GLN A 12 23.39 -13.12 2.66
CA GLN A 12 24.44 -13.09 3.69
C GLN A 12 25.26 -11.80 3.50
N GLY A 13 25.63 -11.18 4.61
CA GLY A 13 26.34 -9.91 4.66
C GLY A 13 27.62 -9.88 3.82
N PRO A 14 28.23 -8.70 3.61
CA PRO A 14 29.32 -8.53 2.68
C PRO A 14 30.53 -9.35 3.08
N ALA A 15 30.89 -10.34 2.25
CA ALA A 15 32.18 -11.00 2.27
C ALA A 15 33.16 -10.14 1.43
N GLY A 16 34.35 -9.99 1.96
CA GLY A 16 35.39 -9.09 1.51
C GLY A 16 35.86 -9.28 0.06
N ASP A 17 36.61 -8.28 -0.36
CA ASP A 17 37.30 -8.04 -1.62
C ASP A 17 37.74 -9.28 -2.40
N VAL A 18 37.37 -9.35 -3.69
CA VAL A 18 38.13 -10.00 -4.73
C VAL A 18 38.24 -9.07 -5.93
N GLN A 19 39.46 -8.57 -6.16
CA GLN A 19 39.88 -7.95 -7.43
C GLN A 19 40.00 -9.03 -8.51
N ASN A 20 39.44 -8.76 -9.71
CA ASN A 20 40.10 -8.78 -11.03
C ASN A 20 39.09 -8.82 -12.17
N GLY A 21 39.02 -7.83 -12.95
CA GLY A 21 39.57 -7.61 -14.30
C GLY A 21 38.92 -8.36 -15.45
N SER A 22 37.96 -7.67 -16.14
CA SER A 22 37.94 -7.61 -17.61
C SER A 22 36.96 -6.52 -18.08
N GLN A 23 37.47 -5.61 -18.93
CA GLN A 23 36.71 -4.52 -19.53
C GLN A 23 35.72 -5.03 -20.55
N SER A 24 34.46 -4.76 -20.32
CA SER A 24 33.45 -4.56 -21.37
C SER A 24 32.69 -3.29 -21.00
N GLY A 25 32.59 -2.36 -21.96
CA GLY A 25 32.13 -0.99 -21.73
C GLY A 25 30.76 -0.88 -21.10
N SER A 26 30.70 -0.89 -19.80
CA SER A 26 29.54 -0.48 -19.02
C SER A 26 29.65 1.01 -18.76
N ILE A 27 28.66 1.77 -19.21
CA ILE A 27 28.47 3.17 -18.85
C ILE A 27 28.40 3.22 -17.32
N GLN A 28 29.44 3.77 -16.68
CA GLN A 28 29.44 4.01 -15.24
C GLN A 28 28.34 5.03 -14.93
N PRO A 29 27.41 4.73 -14.03
CA PRO A 29 26.43 5.74 -13.59
C PRO A 29 27.20 6.86 -12.88
N SER A 30 26.91 8.10 -13.21
CA SER A 30 27.50 9.24 -12.50
C SER A 30 27.14 9.17 -11.01
N GLU A 31 28.13 9.35 -10.14
CA GLU A 31 28.03 9.30 -8.68
C GLU A 31 27.26 10.49 -8.07
N THR A 32 26.42 11.19 -8.82
CA THR A 32 25.79 12.45 -8.40
C THR A 32 24.52 12.32 -7.56
N LEU A 33 24.00 11.12 -7.31
CA LEU A 33 23.04 10.90 -6.24
C LEU A 33 23.80 10.38 -5.02
N THR A 34 24.24 11.29 -4.18
CA THR A 34 24.86 10.90 -2.91
C THR A 34 23.81 10.27 -2.00
N LYS A 35 24.22 9.29 -1.21
CA LYS A 35 23.39 8.58 -0.21
C LYS A 35 22.72 9.53 0.80
N SER A 36 23.10 10.81 0.81
CA SER A 36 22.61 11.87 1.69
C SER A 36 21.40 12.64 1.17
N ASP A 37 21.06 12.56 -0.11
CA ASP A 37 20.15 13.52 -0.72
C ASP A 37 18.72 12.98 -0.92
N LEU A 38 18.55 11.67 -1.10
CA LEU A 38 17.25 11.02 -1.24
C LEU A 38 17.15 9.77 -0.38
N ILE A 39 15.97 9.57 0.22
CA ILE A 39 15.69 8.38 1.03
C ILE A 39 15.70 7.11 0.15
N ASP A 40 16.07 5.96 0.74
CA ASP A 40 16.09 4.67 0.04
C ASP A 40 14.73 4.00 0.04
N PHE A 41 14.07 3.97 -1.11
CA PHE A 41 12.78 3.32 -1.34
C PHE A 41 12.89 1.86 -1.82
N SER A 42 14.10 1.35 -2.04
CA SER A 42 14.30 0.03 -2.67
C SER A 42 13.75 -1.14 -1.87
N THR A 43 13.41 -0.94 -0.60
CA THR A 43 12.86 -1.99 0.28
C THR A 43 11.33 -2.09 0.23
N ALA A 44 10.65 -1.33 -0.64
CA ALA A 44 9.21 -1.45 -0.82
C ALA A 44 8.83 -2.76 -1.52
N GLY A 45 7.62 -3.26 -1.22
CA GLY A 45 7.03 -4.43 -1.86
C GLY A 45 7.38 -5.78 -1.22
N TYR A 46 6.73 -6.82 -1.74
CA TYR A 46 6.88 -8.20 -1.31
C TYR A 46 8.35 -8.60 -1.17
N MET A 47 8.73 -9.15 -0.03
CA MET A 47 10.12 -9.52 0.27
C MET A 47 11.13 -8.43 -0.12
N ARG A 48 10.80 -7.15 0.10
CA ARG A 48 11.65 -5.99 -0.23
C ARG A 48 12.00 -5.91 -1.73
N SER A 49 11.09 -6.38 -2.58
CA SER A 49 11.28 -6.50 -4.04
C SER A 49 12.47 -7.36 -4.48
N GLU A 50 13.04 -8.16 -3.60
CA GLU A 50 14.15 -9.08 -3.90
C GLU A 50 13.73 -10.21 -4.82
N CYS A 51 12.48 -10.64 -4.72
CA CYS A 51 11.86 -11.62 -5.59
C CYS A 51 10.38 -11.30 -5.86
N ALA A 52 9.82 -11.89 -6.90
CA ALA A 52 8.38 -11.84 -7.16
C ALA A 52 7.59 -12.59 -6.09
N PRO A 53 6.33 -12.20 -5.83
CA PRO A 53 5.40 -13.09 -5.16
C PRO A 53 5.35 -14.45 -5.86
N PRO A 54 5.29 -15.56 -5.12
CA PRO A 54 5.36 -16.90 -5.72
C PRO A 54 4.17 -17.13 -6.66
N GLU A 55 4.40 -17.84 -7.75
CA GLU A 55 3.27 -18.34 -8.55
C GLU A 55 2.51 -19.39 -7.72
N ALA A 56 1.17 -19.31 -7.72
CA ALA A 56 0.33 -20.17 -6.89
C ALA A 56 0.63 -21.68 -7.11
N SER A 57 0.90 -22.07 -8.36
CA SER A 57 1.27 -23.45 -8.72
C SER A 57 2.60 -23.92 -8.12
N LEU A 58 3.46 -23.01 -7.66
CA LEU A 58 4.77 -23.32 -7.08
C LEU A 58 4.76 -23.32 -5.55
N THR A 59 3.67 -22.92 -4.91
CA THR A 59 3.57 -22.85 -3.45
C THR A 59 3.44 -24.20 -2.77
N GLY A 60 2.98 -25.22 -3.49
CA GLY A 60 2.61 -26.53 -2.91
C GLY A 60 1.35 -26.49 -2.04
N TYR A 61 0.60 -25.39 -2.08
CA TYR A 61 -0.65 -25.24 -1.31
C TYR A 61 -1.76 -26.12 -1.86
N THR A 62 -2.67 -26.54 -0.98
CA THR A 62 -3.85 -27.32 -1.37
C THR A 62 -4.82 -26.45 -2.16
N VAL A 63 -5.25 -26.92 -3.33
CA VAL A 63 -6.25 -26.22 -4.15
C VAL A 63 -7.66 -26.61 -3.67
N VAL A 64 -8.41 -25.60 -3.25
CA VAL A 64 -9.82 -25.70 -2.86
C VAL A 64 -10.66 -25.06 -3.97
N ASP A 65 -11.16 -25.89 -4.87
CA ASP A 65 -11.99 -25.50 -6.01
C ASP A 65 -13.42 -25.25 -5.54
N VAL A 66 -13.92 -24.01 -5.69
CA VAL A 66 -15.24 -23.59 -5.18
C VAL A 66 -16.41 -24.38 -5.78
N THR A 67 -16.27 -24.90 -7.00
CA THR A 67 -17.32 -25.69 -7.65
C THR A 67 -17.61 -27.01 -6.91
N LYS A 68 -16.61 -27.56 -6.20
CA LYS A 68 -16.78 -28.75 -5.36
C LYS A 68 -17.58 -28.48 -4.09
N TYR A 69 -17.83 -27.19 -3.80
CA TYR A 69 -18.61 -26.75 -2.64
C TYR A 69 -19.97 -26.16 -3.03
N GLY A 70 -20.31 -26.23 -4.33
CA GLY A 70 -21.62 -25.87 -4.85
C GLY A 70 -21.67 -24.56 -5.63
N ALA A 71 -20.53 -23.93 -5.91
CA ALA A 71 -20.49 -22.78 -6.81
C ALA A 71 -20.75 -23.22 -8.25
N VAL A 72 -21.56 -22.45 -8.99
CA VAL A 72 -21.91 -22.72 -10.38
C VAL A 72 -21.75 -21.45 -11.19
N ALA A 73 -20.72 -21.41 -12.03
CA ALA A 73 -20.46 -20.26 -12.85
C ALA A 73 -21.64 -19.92 -13.78
N ASP A 74 -21.89 -18.64 -14.00
CA ASP A 74 -22.81 -18.08 -15.02
C ASP A 74 -24.29 -18.50 -14.85
N ASP A 75 -24.72 -18.98 -13.68
CA ASP A 75 -26.10 -19.40 -13.44
C ASP A 75 -27.00 -18.27 -12.91
N GLY A 76 -26.43 -17.11 -12.60
CA GLY A 76 -27.12 -15.94 -12.07
C GLY A 76 -27.59 -16.08 -10.61
N MET A 77 -27.13 -17.12 -9.89
CA MET A 77 -27.46 -17.36 -8.50
C MET A 77 -26.28 -17.01 -7.57
N SER A 78 -26.56 -16.83 -6.28
CA SER A 78 -25.52 -16.51 -5.30
C SER A 78 -24.62 -17.72 -5.02
N ASP A 79 -23.32 -17.54 -5.19
CA ASP A 79 -22.27 -18.51 -4.85
C ASP A 79 -21.68 -18.27 -3.44
N ARG A 80 -22.23 -17.30 -2.69
CA ARG A 80 -21.66 -16.92 -1.39
C ARG A 80 -21.53 -18.10 -0.43
N GLU A 81 -22.55 -18.93 -0.31
CA GLU A 81 -22.51 -20.12 0.56
C GLU A 81 -21.45 -21.15 0.12
N ALA A 82 -21.27 -21.32 -1.18
CA ALA A 82 -20.21 -22.18 -1.71
C ALA A 82 -18.82 -21.62 -1.38
N PHE A 83 -18.64 -20.30 -1.49
CA PHE A 83 -17.40 -19.62 -1.09
C PHE A 83 -17.13 -19.76 0.41
N LEU A 84 -18.13 -19.58 1.29
CA LEU A 84 -17.98 -19.79 2.73
C LEU A 84 -17.55 -21.24 3.05
N LYS A 85 -18.14 -22.25 2.38
CA LYS A 85 -17.73 -23.65 2.52
C LYS A 85 -16.30 -23.89 2.02
N ALA A 86 -15.89 -23.22 0.94
CA ALA A 86 -14.53 -23.29 0.43
C ALA A 86 -13.52 -22.67 1.41
N ILE A 87 -13.84 -21.52 2.02
CA ILE A 87 -13.00 -20.92 3.07
C ILE A 87 -12.88 -21.88 4.27
N LYS A 88 -13.99 -22.48 4.71
CA LYS A 88 -13.96 -23.51 5.77
C LYS A 88 -13.05 -24.68 5.41
N ALA A 89 -13.12 -25.16 4.18
CA ALA A 89 -12.26 -26.25 3.73
C ALA A 89 -10.77 -25.85 3.66
N ALA A 90 -10.49 -24.62 3.25
CA ALA A 90 -9.13 -24.08 3.15
C ALA A 90 -8.49 -23.85 4.54
N THR A 91 -9.27 -23.38 5.51
CA THR A 91 -8.80 -23.03 6.84
C THR A 91 -9.01 -24.14 7.88
N GLY A 92 -9.87 -25.13 7.62
CA GLY A 92 -10.27 -26.11 8.61
C GLY A 92 -11.17 -25.56 9.72
N GLN A 93 -11.61 -24.29 9.62
CA GLN A 93 -12.41 -23.60 10.64
C GLN A 93 -13.77 -23.21 10.10
N ASP A 94 -14.80 -23.35 10.92
CA ASP A 94 -16.11 -22.80 10.64
C ASP A 94 -16.13 -21.29 11.00
N TYR A 95 -17.06 -20.55 10.39
CA TYR A 95 -17.20 -19.15 10.74
C TYR A 95 -18.03 -18.94 11.99
N THR A 96 -17.84 -17.79 12.60
CA THR A 96 -18.71 -17.23 13.65
C THR A 96 -19.26 -15.88 13.17
N ILE A 97 -20.35 -15.44 13.78
CA ILE A 97 -20.86 -14.08 13.58
C ILE A 97 -20.38 -13.21 14.73
N ASP A 98 -19.68 -12.11 14.42
CA ASP A 98 -19.17 -11.19 15.43
C ASP A 98 -20.23 -10.18 15.89
N GLY A 99 -19.86 -9.28 16.83
CA GLY A 99 -20.77 -8.25 17.36
C GLY A 99 -21.26 -7.21 16.34
N ASN A 100 -20.63 -7.12 15.17
CA ASN A 100 -21.06 -6.29 14.04
C ASN A 100 -21.96 -7.06 13.05
N GLY A 101 -22.19 -8.34 13.28
CA GLY A 101 -22.91 -9.20 12.36
C GLY A 101 -22.07 -9.75 11.22
N TRP A 102 -20.74 -9.59 11.25
CA TRP A 102 -19.85 -10.04 10.18
C TRP A 102 -19.50 -11.52 10.29
N ILE A 103 -19.25 -12.13 9.14
CA ILE A 103 -18.89 -13.55 9.01
C ILE A 103 -17.37 -13.65 9.22
N VAL A 104 -16.93 -14.32 10.28
CA VAL A 104 -15.53 -14.36 10.69
C VAL A 104 -14.98 -15.78 10.71
N PHE A 105 -14.05 -16.07 9.84
CA PHE A 105 -13.20 -17.27 9.88
C PHE A 105 -11.95 -16.98 10.71
N ASN A 106 -11.89 -17.48 11.93
CA ASN A 106 -10.78 -17.22 12.83
C ASN A 106 -9.81 -18.40 12.83
N HIS A 107 -8.85 -18.38 11.90
CA HIS A 107 -7.80 -19.37 11.79
C HIS A 107 -6.45 -18.69 12.03
N GLU A 108 -5.92 -18.84 13.24
CA GLU A 108 -4.68 -18.17 13.66
C GLU A 108 -3.42 -18.78 13.03
N GLU A 109 -3.55 -19.95 12.39
CA GLU A 109 -2.46 -20.66 11.72
C GLU A 109 -2.45 -20.40 10.21
N LYS A 110 -1.47 -21.00 9.53
CA LYS A 110 -1.30 -20.88 8.06
C LYS A 110 -2.21 -21.88 7.35
N ALA A 111 -3.10 -21.39 6.49
CA ALA A 111 -4.01 -22.23 5.72
C ALA A 111 -3.26 -23.15 4.73
N ASN A 112 -2.18 -22.67 4.12
CA ASN A 112 -1.47 -23.33 3.03
C ASN A 112 -2.43 -23.77 1.91
N ALA A 113 -3.32 -22.88 1.51
CA ALA A 113 -4.41 -23.17 0.59
C ALA A 113 -4.58 -22.11 -0.48
N ILE A 114 -5.09 -22.56 -1.64
CA ILE A 114 -5.55 -21.72 -2.74
C ILE A 114 -7.04 -21.93 -2.88
N ILE A 115 -7.85 -20.90 -2.63
CA ILE A 115 -9.27 -20.90 -2.96
C ILE A 115 -9.37 -20.52 -4.43
N TYR A 116 -9.77 -21.48 -5.25
CA TYR A 116 -9.74 -21.36 -6.70
C TYR A 116 -11.15 -21.23 -7.28
N PHE A 117 -11.34 -20.18 -8.07
CA PHE A 117 -12.52 -19.95 -8.89
C PHE A 117 -12.18 -20.25 -10.36
N PRO A 118 -12.75 -21.30 -10.97
CA PRO A 118 -12.63 -21.53 -12.41
C PRO A 118 -13.16 -20.36 -13.26
N GLU A 119 -13.05 -20.47 -14.57
CA GLU A 119 -13.58 -19.50 -15.52
C GLU A 119 -15.10 -19.34 -15.37
N GLY A 120 -15.60 -18.07 -15.40
CA GLY A 120 -17.01 -17.68 -15.32
C GLY A 120 -17.28 -16.62 -14.27
N GLU A 121 -18.54 -16.25 -14.12
CA GLU A 121 -19.02 -15.26 -13.15
C GLU A 121 -19.58 -15.95 -11.91
N TYR A 122 -19.21 -15.46 -10.73
CA TYR A 122 -19.65 -15.94 -9.42
C TYR A 122 -20.19 -14.78 -8.60
N ILE A 123 -21.44 -14.85 -8.17
CA ILE A 123 -22.10 -13.82 -7.38
C ILE A 123 -21.79 -14.04 -5.90
N LEU A 124 -21.01 -13.14 -5.31
CA LEU A 124 -20.57 -13.26 -3.91
C LEU A 124 -21.34 -12.34 -2.95
N HIS A 125 -22.11 -11.38 -3.47
CA HIS A 125 -22.95 -10.50 -2.67
C HIS A 125 -24.22 -10.12 -3.39
N THR A 126 -25.36 -10.32 -2.71
CA THR A 126 -26.70 -9.93 -3.13
C THR A 126 -27.41 -9.19 -1.99
N ALA A 127 -28.54 -8.56 -2.24
CA ALA A 127 -29.34 -7.90 -1.20
C ALA A 127 -29.89 -8.88 -0.13
N GLU A 128 -29.96 -10.18 -0.43
CA GLU A 128 -30.40 -11.21 0.51
C GLU A 128 -29.32 -11.52 1.58
N ASP A 129 -28.08 -11.15 1.33
CA ASP A 129 -26.97 -11.31 2.27
C ASP A 129 -26.95 -10.26 3.37
N ASP A 130 -27.75 -9.21 3.22
CA ASP A 130 -27.86 -8.12 4.19
C ASP A 130 -28.74 -8.50 5.37
N VAL A 131 -28.37 -8.06 6.56
CA VAL A 131 -29.12 -8.33 7.78
C VAL A 131 -29.38 -7.04 8.54
N ASN A 132 -30.63 -6.76 8.83
CA ASN A 132 -31.08 -5.55 9.50
C ASN A 132 -30.60 -4.26 8.80
N GLY A 133 -30.55 -4.27 7.46
CA GLY A 133 -30.14 -3.13 6.65
C GLY A 133 -28.63 -2.86 6.66
N VAL A 134 -27.80 -3.84 7.01
CA VAL A 134 -26.33 -3.74 6.99
C VAL A 134 -25.74 -4.94 6.26
N SER A 135 -24.80 -4.70 5.37
CA SER A 135 -24.08 -5.77 4.68
C SER A 135 -23.07 -6.46 5.60
N ARG A 136 -22.96 -7.77 5.42
CA ARG A 136 -22.05 -8.62 6.19
C ARG A 136 -20.72 -8.79 5.47
N SER A 137 -19.67 -8.20 6.00
CA SER A 137 -18.30 -8.50 5.56
C SER A 137 -17.92 -9.95 5.85
N ILE A 138 -17.18 -10.58 4.93
CA ILE A 138 -16.51 -11.86 5.14
C ILE A 138 -15.07 -11.58 5.59
N GLN A 139 -14.78 -11.85 6.86
CA GLN A 139 -13.43 -11.69 7.41
C GLN A 139 -12.69 -13.01 7.43
N ILE A 140 -11.55 -13.07 6.74
CA ILE A 140 -10.67 -14.24 6.73
C ILE A 140 -9.42 -13.89 7.53
N ARG A 141 -9.21 -14.62 8.60
CA ARG A 141 -8.07 -14.46 9.53
C ARG A 141 -7.13 -15.64 9.37
N SER A 142 -6.30 -15.61 8.33
CA SER A 142 -5.32 -16.65 8.05
C SER A 142 -4.17 -16.13 7.18
N GLY A 143 -2.99 -16.70 7.36
CA GLY A 143 -1.85 -16.54 6.44
C GLY A 143 -1.72 -17.70 5.46
N ASN A 144 -0.75 -17.62 4.54
CA ASN A 144 -0.51 -18.60 3.48
C ASN A 144 -1.80 -18.97 2.73
N LEU A 145 -2.55 -17.96 2.32
CA LEU A 145 -3.84 -18.10 1.66
C LEU A 145 -3.86 -17.31 0.35
N ILE A 146 -4.26 -17.97 -0.74
CA ILE A 146 -4.40 -17.32 -2.04
C ILE A 146 -5.85 -17.44 -2.50
N ILE A 147 -6.48 -16.33 -2.86
CA ILE A 147 -7.74 -16.30 -3.61
C ILE A 147 -7.37 -16.10 -5.08
N ARG A 148 -7.72 -17.05 -5.93
CA ARG A 148 -7.28 -17.06 -7.31
C ARG A 148 -8.39 -17.41 -8.29
N GLY A 149 -8.44 -16.68 -9.40
CA GLY A 149 -9.25 -17.04 -10.56
C GLY A 149 -8.47 -17.79 -11.64
N ALA A 150 -9.11 -18.08 -12.76
CA ALA A 150 -8.50 -18.69 -13.95
C ALA A 150 -7.75 -17.66 -14.81
N GLY A 151 -8.00 -16.36 -14.61
CA GLY A 151 -7.38 -15.26 -15.34
C GLY A 151 -8.13 -13.96 -15.07
N GLN A 152 -7.43 -12.84 -15.25
CA GLN A 152 -7.96 -11.49 -15.04
C GLN A 152 -9.19 -11.18 -15.92
N ASP A 153 -9.28 -11.82 -17.08
CA ASP A 153 -10.35 -11.70 -18.05
C ASP A 153 -11.29 -12.92 -18.10
N LYS A 154 -11.10 -13.89 -17.20
CA LYS A 154 -11.79 -15.18 -17.23
C LYS A 154 -12.69 -15.43 -16.02
N THR A 155 -12.28 -14.99 -14.85
CA THR A 155 -13.05 -15.18 -13.62
C THR A 155 -13.52 -13.86 -13.08
N THR A 156 -14.81 -13.71 -12.85
CA THR A 156 -15.42 -12.50 -12.28
C THR A 156 -16.14 -12.82 -10.98
N LEU A 157 -15.77 -12.11 -9.92
CA LEU A 157 -16.45 -12.15 -8.61
C LEU A 157 -17.36 -10.91 -8.52
N VAL A 158 -18.66 -11.14 -8.48
CA VAL A 158 -19.68 -10.10 -8.65
C VAL A 158 -20.29 -9.68 -7.32
N MET A 159 -20.35 -8.37 -7.09
CA MET A 159 -21.15 -7.72 -6.05
C MET A 159 -22.44 -7.23 -6.72
N GLN A 160 -23.49 -8.04 -6.73
CA GLN A 160 -24.76 -7.70 -7.40
C GLN A 160 -25.54 -6.60 -6.68
N ALA A 161 -25.34 -6.46 -5.37
CA ALA A 161 -25.92 -5.42 -4.54
C ALA A 161 -24.81 -4.55 -3.90
N PRO A 162 -25.11 -3.28 -3.55
CA PRO A 162 -24.19 -2.43 -2.82
C PRO A 162 -23.97 -2.91 -1.39
N ASN A 163 -22.80 -2.66 -0.82
CA ASN A 163 -22.54 -2.87 0.59
C ASN A 163 -23.23 -1.79 1.43
N LEU A 164 -24.26 -2.16 2.16
CA LEU A 164 -25.03 -1.25 2.99
C LEU A 164 -24.25 -0.84 4.25
N PRO A 165 -24.06 0.46 4.49
CA PRO A 165 -23.39 0.96 5.68
C PRO A 165 -24.25 0.83 6.93
N LYS A 166 -23.63 0.73 8.09
CA LYS A 166 -24.32 0.79 9.38
C LYS A 166 -24.94 2.18 9.63
N ASP A 167 -24.30 3.21 9.13
CA ASP A 167 -24.73 4.60 9.22
C ASP A 167 -24.61 5.28 7.85
N PRO A 168 -25.71 5.41 7.11
CA PRO A 168 -25.70 6.05 5.79
C PRO A 168 -25.29 7.53 5.79
N SER A 169 -25.31 8.20 6.93
CA SER A 169 -24.82 9.59 7.05
C SER A 169 -23.31 9.69 7.04
N THR A 170 -22.61 8.59 7.30
CA THR A 170 -21.15 8.49 7.23
C THR A 170 -20.77 7.90 5.89
N LEU A 171 -20.38 8.74 4.93
CA LEU A 171 -20.27 8.43 3.50
C LEU A 171 -19.38 7.22 3.16
N TYR A 172 -18.36 6.95 3.96
CA TYR A 172 -17.37 5.88 3.76
C TYR A 172 -17.54 4.70 4.75
N SER A 173 -18.68 4.59 5.42
CA SER A 173 -18.90 3.57 6.46
C SER A 173 -19.36 2.20 5.93
N SER A 174 -19.57 2.07 4.61
CA SER A 174 -19.86 0.77 4.01
C SER A 174 -18.74 -0.23 4.27
N PRO A 175 -19.03 -1.48 4.68
CA PRO A 175 -18.01 -2.49 4.88
C PRO A 175 -17.43 -2.99 3.55
N ASP A 176 -16.22 -3.52 3.57
CA ASP A 176 -15.72 -4.30 2.44
C ASP A 176 -16.44 -5.64 2.33
N MET A 177 -16.65 -6.18 1.13
CA MET A 177 -17.24 -7.51 0.94
C MET A 177 -16.33 -8.58 1.56
N ILE A 178 -15.03 -8.52 1.28
CA ILE A 178 -14.03 -9.43 1.83
C ILE A 178 -12.94 -8.62 2.56
N GLN A 179 -12.63 -9.03 3.79
CA GLN A 179 -11.48 -8.52 4.54
C GLN A 179 -10.54 -9.65 4.89
N ILE A 180 -9.29 -9.59 4.42
CA ILE A 180 -8.26 -10.51 4.91
C ILE A 180 -7.46 -9.75 5.95
N LYS A 181 -7.59 -10.16 7.22
CA LYS A 181 -7.07 -9.34 8.33
C LYS A 181 -6.64 -10.13 9.56
N HIS A 182 -5.59 -9.65 10.20
CA HIS A 182 -5.28 -10.04 11.57
C HIS A 182 -6.10 -9.18 12.55
N ASN A 183 -6.64 -9.79 13.61
CA ASN A 183 -7.58 -9.11 14.51
C ASN A 183 -6.92 -8.27 15.61
N SER A 184 -5.63 -8.48 15.89
CA SER A 184 -4.91 -7.75 16.92
C SER A 184 -4.47 -6.36 16.44
N THR A 185 -4.23 -5.48 17.39
CA THR A 185 -3.47 -4.25 17.19
C THR A 185 -2.01 -4.48 17.53
N HIS A 186 -1.11 -3.53 17.22
CA HIS A 186 0.24 -3.57 17.80
C HIS A 186 0.16 -3.40 19.33
N SER A 187 1.01 -4.11 20.03
CA SER A 187 1.09 -4.07 21.49
C SER A 187 2.53 -3.97 21.97
N SER A 188 2.73 -3.42 23.16
CA SER A 188 4.07 -3.32 23.76
C SER A 188 4.62 -4.69 24.11
N PHE A 189 5.96 -4.82 24.05
CA PHE A 189 6.67 -5.94 24.65
C PHE A 189 6.72 -5.83 26.19
N GLN A 190 7.02 -6.93 26.86
CA GLN A 190 7.35 -6.94 28.28
C GLN A 190 8.71 -7.63 28.46
N PRO A 191 9.73 -6.94 29.02
CA PRO A 191 9.71 -5.52 29.45
C PRO A 191 9.59 -4.57 28.24
N ALA A 192 9.17 -3.32 28.48
CA ALA A 192 9.05 -2.30 27.45
C ALA A 192 10.39 -2.06 26.75
N VAL A 193 10.35 -1.98 25.41
CA VAL A 193 11.53 -1.69 24.59
C VAL A 193 11.42 -0.29 24.05
N ASN A 194 12.35 0.58 24.48
CA ASN A 194 12.42 1.97 24.04
C ASN A 194 13.73 2.23 23.31
N ILE A 195 13.66 2.96 22.22
CA ILE A 195 14.83 3.48 21.52
C ILE A 195 15.37 4.65 22.32
N THR A 196 16.67 4.61 22.63
CA THR A 196 17.32 5.53 23.58
C THR A 196 18.33 6.48 22.95
N ALA A 197 18.70 6.24 21.70
CA ALA A 197 19.60 7.11 20.93
C ALA A 197 18.84 7.78 19.77
N ASP A 198 19.42 8.83 19.22
CA ASP A 198 18.89 9.47 18.03
C ASP A 198 18.82 8.47 16.87
N MET A 199 17.71 8.50 16.15
CA MET A 199 17.50 7.77 14.90
C MET A 199 17.78 8.71 13.72
N LYS A 200 18.47 8.19 12.69
CA LYS A 200 18.77 8.92 11.47
C LYS A 200 18.23 8.19 10.24
N LYS A 201 17.71 8.96 9.31
CA LYS A 201 17.32 8.45 7.99
C LYS A 201 18.49 7.71 7.33
N GLY A 202 18.21 6.54 6.77
CA GLY A 202 19.21 5.67 6.12
C GLY A 202 19.95 4.73 7.06
N ASP A 203 19.84 4.88 8.39
CA ASP A 203 20.39 3.90 9.32
C ASP A 203 19.52 2.64 9.36
N TYR A 204 20.17 1.51 9.61
CA TYR A 204 19.50 0.21 9.77
C TYR A 204 19.49 -0.26 11.22
N THR A 205 20.16 0.45 12.10
CA THR A 205 20.40 0.01 13.51
C THR A 205 19.96 1.08 14.47
N VAL A 206 19.20 0.65 15.47
CA VAL A 206 18.80 1.49 16.62
C VAL A 206 19.39 0.96 17.90
N THR A 207 19.59 1.87 18.89
CA THR A 207 20.01 1.51 20.23
C THR A 207 18.81 1.55 21.18
N VAL A 208 18.61 0.46 21.94
CA VAL A 208 17.46 0.29 22.83
C VAL A 208 17.86 0.18 24.30
N ASN A 209 16.91 0.43 25.20
CA ASN A 209 17.12 0.24 26.64
C ASN A 209 17.29 -1.24 27.03
N THR A 210 16.60 -2.13 26.35
CA THR A 210 16.72 -3.59 26.49
C THR A 210 16.34 -4.26 25.20
N ALA A 211 17.09 -5.27 24.78
CA ALA A 211 16.75 -6.08 23.63
C ALA A 211 16.28 -7.51 24.02
N ALA A 212 16.18 -7.79 25.30
CA ALA A 212 15.86 -9.13 25.82
C ALA A 212 14.58 -9.76 25.24
N PRO A 213 13.49 -9.01 24.94
CA PRO A 213 12.28 -9.60 24.36
C PRO A 213 12.29 -9.67 22.82
N LEU A 214 13.37 -9.27 22.16
CA LEU A 214 13.44 -9.17 20.70
C LEU A 214 14.24 -10.33 20.10
N SER A 215 13.83 -10.80 18.92
CA SER A 215 14.49 -11.89 18.21
C SER A 215 14.70 -11.57 16.74
N SER A 216 15.79 -12.08 16.15
CA SER A 216 16.02 -12.03 14.71
C SER A 216 14.90 -12.72 13.95
N GLY A 217 14.50 -12.15 12.81
CA GLY A 217 13.38 -12.61 11.98
C GLY A 217 12.00 -12.11 12.41
N GLU A 218 11.87 -11.58 13.63
CA GLU A 218 10.61 -11.06 14.14
C GLU A 218 10.20 -9.74 13.46
N TRP A 219 8.92 -9.60 13.13
CA TRP A 219 8.35 -8.33 12.68
C TRP A 219 7.89 -7.49 13.87
N VAL A 220 8.25 -6.23 13.85
CA VAL A 220 7.97 -5.27 14.93
C VAL A 220 7.40 -3.98 14.35
N CYS A 221 6.76 -3.20 15.21
CA CYS A 221 6.29 -1.86 14.91
C CYS A 221 7.13 -0.85 15.70
N LEU A 222 7.81 0.05 15.02
CA LEU A 222 8.33 1.26 15.63
C LEU A 222 7.17 2.23 15.79
N TYR A 223 6.87 2.57 17.01
CA TYR A 223 5.69 3.34 17.37
C TYR A 223 6.05 4.58 18.19
N LEU A 224 5.58 5.72 17.73
CA LEU A 224 5.59 6.98 18.49
C LEU A 224 4.21 7.61 18.43
N LYS A 225 3.74 8.13 19.56
CA LYS A 225 2.68 9.14 19.61
C LYS A 225 3.06 10.17 20.66
N ASN A 226 3.36 11.39 20.22
CA ASN A 226 3.89 12.42 21.09
C ASN A 226 3.49 13.81 20.60
N ASN A 227 2.92 14.63 21.49
CA ASN A 227 2.42 15.96 21.18
C ASN A 227 3.35 17.08 21.71
N ASP A 228 4.63 16.78 21.94
CA ASP A 228 5.63 17.79 22.30
C ASP A 228 5.66 18.88 21.21
N PRO A 229 5.51 20.18 21.57
CA PRO A 229 5.45 21.26 20.59
C PRO A 229 6.71 21.40 19.73
N GLU A 230 7.92 21.08 20.27
CA GLU A 230 9.16 21.12 19.50
C GLU A 230 9.17 19.99 18.45
N LEU A 231 8.66 18.82 18.82
CA LEU A 231 8.53 17.71 17.87
C LEU A 231 7.55 18.06 16.77
N VAL A 232 6.35 18.54 17.11
CA VAL A 232 5.34 18.94 16.12
C VAL A 232 5.91 20.00 15.18
N ALA A 233 6.53 21.05 15.71
CA ALA A 233 7.15 22.10 14.90
C ALA A 233 8.25 21.56 13.97
N SER A 234 9.07 20.61 14.45
CA SER A 234 10.12 19.99 13.64
C SER A 234 9.57 19.18 12.47
N GLN A 235 8.42 18.51 12.66
CA GLN A 235 7.80 17.69 11.61
C GLN A 235 7.07 18.52 10.53
N VAL A 236 6.70 19.74 10.85
CA VAL A 236 5.97 20.64 9.94
C VAL A 236 6.88 21.72 9.32
N SER A 237 8.12 21.85 9.83
CA SER A 237 9.10 22.82 9.31
C SER A 237 9.24 22.69 7.77
N PRO A 238 9.34 23.83 7.03
CA PRO A 238 9.57 25.20 7.53
C PRO A 238 8.29 25.98 7.90
N TYR A 239 7.14 25.36 7.85
CA TYR A 239 5.86 26.04 8.11
C TYR A 239 5.46 26.00 9.59
N THR A 240 4.44 26.79 9.94
CA THR A 240 3.85 26.78 11.28
C THR A 240 2.52 26.03 11.25
N PRO A 241 2.32 25.03 12.11
CA PRO A 241 1.07 24.29 12.13
C PRO A 241 -0.06 25.12 12.77
N GLU A 242 -1.28 24.94 12.27
CA GLU A 242 -2.46 25.53 12.87
C GLU A 242 -2.88 24.79 14.14
N SER A 243 -3.31 25.50 15.17
CA SER A 243 -3.64 24.93 16.48
C SER A 243 -4.80 23.91 16.46
N TRP A 244 -5.62 23.93 15.40
CA TRP A 244 -6.77 23.04 15.22
C TRP A 244 -6.45 21.77 14.40
N TRP A 245 -5.24 21.64 13.85
CA TRP A 245 -4.85 20.42 13.15
C TRP A 245 -4.64 19.24 14.10
N ASP A 246 -4.93 18.03 13.59
CA ASP A 246 -4.79 16.80 14.37
C ASP A 246 -3.37 16.58 14.87
N ILE A 247 -2.36 16.89 14.07
CA ILE A 247 -0.94 16.74 14.49
C ILE A 247 -0.60 17.60 15.71
N VAL A 248 -1.28 18.75 15.91
CA VAL A 248 -1.09 19.59 17.09
C VAL A 248 -1.91 19.07 18.27
N LYS A 249 -3.18 18.70 18.05
CA LYS A 249 -4.07 18.21 19.10
C LYS A 249 -3.70 16.83 19.61
N ASN A 250 -3.40 15.90 18.69
CA ASN A 250 -3.21 14.48 18.97
C ASN A 250 -1.74 14.06 18.95
N GLY A 251 -0.85 14.93 18.46
CA GLY A 251 0.59 14.73 18.39
C GLY A 251 1.08 14.11 17.08
N VAL A 252 2.39 14.07 16.96
CA VAL A 252 3.10 13.33 15.91
C VAL A 252 2.88 11.86 16.15
N GLU A 253 2.39 11.14 15.13
CA GLU A 253 2.26 9.70 15.17
C GLU A 253 3.12 9.07 14.08
N ILE A 254 3.95 8.09 14.48
CA ILE A 254 4.78 7.30 13.58
C ILE A 254 4.44 5.83 13.82
N ILE A 255 4.11 5.14 12.73
CA ILE A 255 3.87 3.70 12.68
C ILE A 255 4.75 3.16 11.57
N ASP A 256 5.85 2.48 11.91
CA ASP A 256 6.78 1.94 10.93
C ASP A 256 7.08 0.48 11.25
N TYR A 257 6.74 -0.42 10.32
CA TYR A 257 6.90 -1.87 10.50
C TYR A 257 8.23 -2.33 9.93
N HIS A 258 9.00 -3.06 10.73
CA HIS A 258 10.32 -3.56 10.36
C HIS A 258 10.48 -5.03 10.69
N GLN A 259 11.31 -5.73 9.91
CA GLN A 259 11.78 -7.06 10.28
C GLN A 259 13.17 -6.98 10.91
N ILE A 260 13.33 -7.58 12.09
CA ILE A 260 14.61 -7.61 12.79
C ILE A 260 15.57 -8.54 12.05
N ARG A 261 16.70 -8.02 11.62
CA ARG A 261 17.80 -8.77 11.00
C ARG A 261 18.72 -9.40 12.03
N SER A 262 19.14 -8.60 13.03
CA SER A 262 20.00 -9.09 14.12
C SER A 262 19.80 -8.29 15.40
N VAL A 263 20.17 -8.91 16.52
CA VAL A 263 20.18 -8.31 17.85
C VAL A 263 21.55 -8.55 18.47
N GLU A 264 22.29 -7.48 18.79
CA GLU A 264 23.64 -7.52 19.34
C GLU A 264 23.73 -6.58 20.56
N GLY A 265 23.72 -7.15 21.76
CA GLY A 265 23.63 -6.34 22.99
C GLY A 265 22.36 -5.50 22.98
N ASN A 266 22.49 -4.18 23.07
CA ASN A 266 21.38 -3.23 22.99
C ASN A 266 21.20 -2.63 21.58
N LYS A 267 21.80 -3.21 20.55
CA LYS A 267 21.63 -2.79 19.16
C LYS A 267 20.69 -3.74 18.45
N VAL A 268 19.67 -3.16 17.79
CA VAL A 268 18.71 -3.88 16.97
C VAL A 268 18.88 -3.40 15.54
N THR A 269 19.21 -4.32 14.62
CA THR A 269 19.40 -4.03 13.21
C THR A 269 18.22 -4.59 12.43
N PHE A 270 17.65 -3.78 11.55
CA PHE A 270 16.52 -4.14 10.68
C PHE A 270 16.99 -4.48 9.26
N TYR A 271 16.13 -5.13 8.49
CA TYR A 271 16.34 -5.32 7.05
C TYR A 271 16.07 -4.05 6.25
N GLU A 272 15.23 -3.17 6.75
CA GLU A 272 14.80 -1.95 6.11
C GLU A 272 15.42 -0.72 6.80
N PRO A 273 15.75 0.34 6.04
CA PRO A 273 16.30 1.55 6.62
C PRO A 273 15.25 2.33 7.43
N ILE A 274 15.71 3.06 8.42
CA ILE A 274 14.94 4.10 9.11
C ILE A 274 14.64 5.22 8.10
N MET A 275 13.39 5.67 8.05
CA MET A 275 12.93 6.67 7.09
C MET A 275 12.61 8.03 7.72
N THR A 276 12.90 8.20 9.01
CA THR A 276 12.62 9.45 9.74
C THR A 276 13.73 9.76 10.72
N ASP A 277 14.18 11.02 10.74
CA ASP A 277 15.04 11.51 11.82
C ASP A 277 14.20 11.72 13.08
N LEU A 278 14.65 11.17 14.21
CA LEU A 278 13.97 11.36 15.47
C LEU A 278 14.97 11.39 16.63
N PRO A 279 15.02 12.47 17.42
CA PRO A 279 15.82 12.53 18.64
C PRO A 279 15.40 11.47 19.67
N GLY A 280 16.37 10.80 20.29
CA GLY A 280 16.13 9.74 21.28
C GLY A 280 15.36 10.20 22.52
N LYS A 281 15.37 11.53 22.80
CA LYS A 281 14.58 12.11 23.91
C LYS A 281 13.08 11.82 23.83
N TYR A 282 12.54 11.53 22.63
CA TYR A 282 11.13 11.22 22.45
C TYR A 282 10.77 9.76 22.70
N SER A 283 11.76 8.88 22.92
CA SER A 283 11.60 7.50 23.37
C SER A 283 10.61 6.68 22.53
N MET A 284 10.85 6.61 21.19
CA MET A 284 10.07 5.73 20.33
C MET A 284 10.10 4.30 20.85
N GLU A 285 8.94 3.63 20.83
CA GLU A 285 8.80 2.26 21.30
C GLU A 285 8.94 1.26 20.14
N ILE A 286 9.57 0.12 20.42
CA ILE A 286 9.42 -1.09 19.61
C ILE A 286 8.27 -1.90 20.20
N ARG A 287 7.29 -2.24 19.37
CA ARG A 287 6.09 -2.98 19.75
C ARG A 287 5.95 -4.27 18.94
N LYS A 288 5.20 -5.22 19.45
CA LYS A 288 4.81 -6.43 18.70
C LYS A 288 3.95 -6.05 17.53
N PHE A 289 4.16 -6.73 16.40
CA PHE A 289 3.33 -6.59 15.22
C PHE A 289 2.67 -7.92 14.85
N PRO A 290 1.54 -8.29 15.48
CA PRO A 290 0.76 -9.44 15.05
C PRO A 290 0.20 -9.22 13.64
N HIS A 291 0.43 -10.18 12.74
CA HIS A 291 0.10 -10.09 11.32
C HIS A 291 -0.07 -11.48 10.72
N TYR A 292 -0.56 -11.54 9.49
CA TYR A 292 -0.46 -12.73 8.64
C TYR A 292 0.50 -12.46 7.48
N GLU A 293 1.08 -13.53 6.94
CA GLU A 293 2.02 -13.48 5.82
C GLU A 293 1.55 -14.30 4.64
N ASN A 294 2.09 -14.00 3.44
CA ASN A 294 1.89 -14.75 2.22
C ASN A 294 0.41 -14.89 1.85
N VAL A 295 -0.30 -13.78 1.89
CA VAL A 295 -1.69 -13.68 1.41
C VAL A 295 -1.67 -13.13 -0.01
N GLY A 296 -2.34 -13.82 -0.93
CA GLY A 296 -2.42 -13.45 -2.34
C GLY A 296 -3.85 -13.30 -2.84
N VAL A 297 -4.08 -12.34 -3.73
CA VAL A 297 -5.29 -12.24 -4.56
C VAL A 297 -4.84 -12.04 -6.00
N GLU A 298 -5.25 -12.93 -6.91
CA GLU A 298 -4.68 -12.93 -8.24
C GLU A 298 -5.58 -13.54 -9.32
N ASP A 299 -5.33 -13.11 -10.57
CA ASP A 299 -5.91 -13.70 -11.77
C ASP A 299 -7.44 -13.69 -11.81
N LEU A 300 -8.08 -12.56 -11.44
CA LEU A 300 -9.54 -12.42 -11.44
C LEU A 300 -10.00 -10.96 -11.61
N THR A 301 -11.30 -10.79 -11.82
CA THR A 301 -12.01 -9.50 -11.81
C THR A 301 -12.93 -9.43 -10.60
N PHE A 302 -12.94 -8.30 -9.91
CA PHE A 302 -14.04 -7.89 -9.04
C PHE A 302 -14.94 -6.92 -9.80
N ARG A 303 -16.23 -7.21 -9.88
CA ARG A 303 -17.23 -6.34 -10.50
C ARG A 303 -18.22 -5.84 -9.47
N GLY A 304 -18.36 -4.52 -9.40
CA GLY A 304 -19.44 -3.82 -8.75
C GLY A 304 -20.37 -3.14 -9.76
N PHE A 305 -21.23 -2.26 -9.28
CA PHE A 305 -22.17 -1.47 -10.09
C PHE A 305 -22.16 -0.02 -9.58
N ALA A 306 -20.98 0.58 -9.47
CA ALA A 306 -20.84 1.99 -9.12
C ALA A 306 -21.69 2.87 -10.04
N LYS A 307 -22.18 3.99 -9.52
CA LYS A 307 -23.09 4.89 -10.23
C LYS A 307 -22.41 5.57 -11.42
N SER A 308 -23.12 5.65 -12.55
CA SER A 308 -22.65 6.37 -13.73
C SER A 308 -22.63 7.90 -13.55
N ASP A 309 -23.40 8.42 -12.61
CA ASP A 309 -23.51 9.84 -12.23
C ASP A 309 -22.76 10.15 -10.92
N PHE A 310 -21.62 9.48 -10.70
CA PHE A 310 -20.78 9.63 -9.52
C PHE A 310 -20.56 11.10 -9.16
N THR A 311 -20.79 11.42 -7.89
CA THR A 311 -20.51 12.72 -7.28
C THR A 311 -19.66 12.53 -6.02
N HIS A 312 -18.46 13.10 -6.01
CA HIS A 312 -17.58 13.02 -4.85
C HIS A 312 -18.27 13.54 -3.59
N HIS A 313 -18.34 12.72 -2.56
CA HIS A 313 -19.05 12.97 -1.31
C HIS A 313 -20.57 13.27 -1.49
N GLY A 314 -21.17 12.80 -2.58
CA GLY A 314 -22.61 12.97 -2.83
C GLY A 314 -23.46 12.10 -1.91
N SER A 315 -23.06 10.87 -1.69
CA SER A 315 -23.73 9.91 -0.80
C SER A 315 -22.79 8.75 -0.45
N TRP A 316 -23.19 7.89 0.50
CA TRP A 316 -22.49 6.64 0.78
C TRP A 316 -22.46 5.69 -0.44
N GLU A 317 -23.45 5.81 -1.33
CA GLU A 317 -23.51 5.04 -2.57
C GLU A 317 -22.37 5.46 -3.53
N ASP A 318 -22.08 6.74 -3.58
CA ASP A 318 -20.95 7.24 -4.37
C ASP A 318 -19.62 6.77 -3.77
N ASP A 319 -19.43 6.95 -2.45
CA ASP A 319 -18.12 6.80 -1.83
C ASP A 319 -17.78 5.36 -1.42
N GLY A 320 -18.79 4.50 -1.16
CA GLY A 320 -18.48 3.23 -0.51
C GLY A 320 -19.32 2.02 -0.90
N ALA A 321 -20.31 2.15 -1.81
CA ALA A 321 -21.26 1.08 -2.10
C ALA A 321 -20.61 -0.24 -2.57
N TYR A 322 -19.54 -0.17 -3.35
CA TYR A 322 -18.88 -1.33 -3.96
C TYR A 322 -17.41 -1.38 -3.60
N LYS A 323 -17.13 -1.95 -2.43
CA LYS A 323 -15.78 -2.17 -1.87
C LYS A 323 -15.53 -3.67 -1.80
N PRO A 324 -14.87 -4.28 -2.80
CA PRO A 324 -14.75 -5.73 -2.89
C PRO A 324 -13.80 -6.33 -1.86
N ILE A 325 -12.65 -5.71 -1.60
CA ILE A 325 -11.62 -6.34 -0.77
C ILE A 325 -10.72 -5.34 -0.08
N SER A 326 -10.30 -5.68 1.14
CA SER A 326 -9.20 -4.99 1.84
C SER A 326 -8.24 -5.94 2.54
N PHE A 327 -6.98 -5.49 2.67
CA PHE A 327 -5.91 -6.14 3.41
C PHE A 327 -5.65 -5.38 4.70
N ASN A 328 -5.54 -6.09 5.82
CA ASN A 328 -5.26 -5.44 7.09
C ASN A 328 -4.30 -6.28 7.95
N ARG A 329 -3.17 -5.70 8.31
CA ARG A 329 -2.09 -6.34 9.08
C ARG A 329 -1.54 -7.58 8.38
N LEU A 330 -1.24 -7.40 7.09
CA LEU A 330 -0.58 -8.41 6.26
C LEU A 330 0.85 -8.01 5.98
N VAL A 331 1.73 -8.97 5.92
CA VAL A 331 3.14 -8.80 5.57
C VAL A 331 3.49 -9.71 4.40
N ASN A 332 4.41 -9.28 3.54
CA ASN A 332 4.86 -10.07 2.39
C ASN A 332 3.67 -10.69 1.65
N SER A 333 2.73 -9.85 1.25
CA SER A 333 1.45 -10.25 0.64
C SER A 333 1.26 -9.52 -0.68
N TRP A 334 0.32 -9.96 -1.51
CA TRP A 334 0.17 -9.38 -2.84
C TRP A 334 -1.26 -9.35 -3.37
N ILE A 335 -1.49 -8.42 -4.29
CA ILE A 335 -2.62 -8.42 -5.20
C ILE A 335 -2.07 -8.16 -6.61
N ARG A 336 -2.37 -9.03 -7.58
CA ARG A 336 -1.79 -8.93 -8.91
C ARG A 336 -2.70 -9.49 -9.99
N ARG A 337 -2.61 -8.90 -11.20
CA ARG A 337 -3.42 -9.35 -12.33
C ARG A 337 -4.90 -9.43 -11.94
N VAL A 338 -5.37 -8.32 -11.34
CA VAL A 338 -6.75 -8.16 -10.90
C VAL A 338 -7.36 -6.97 -11.62
N THR A 339 -8.59 -7.12 -12.07
CA THR A 339 -9.42 -6.02 -12.56
C THR A 339 -10.42 -5.61 -11.49
N PHE A 340 -10.56 -4.31 -11.28
CA PHE A 340 -11.67 -3.72 -10.53
C PHE A 340 -12.58 -3.02 -11.52
N GLU A 341 -13.79 -3.55 -11.73
CA GLU A 341 -14.75 -3.05 -12.68
C GLU A 341 -15.93 -2.40 -11.93
N SER A 342 -16.15 -1.10 -12.15
CA SER A 342 -17.25 -0.34 -11.54
C SER A 342 -17.32 -0.47 -10.01
N THR A 343 -16.18 -0.28 -9.33
CA THR A 343 -16.07 -0.33 -7.86
C THR A 343 -15.98 1.08 -7.27
N SER A 344 -16.55 1.31 -6.10
CA SER A 344 -16.44 2.60 -5.41
C SER A 344 -15.05 2.83 -4.81
N GLU A 345 -14.42 1.78 -4.30
CA GLU A 345 -13.03 1.73 -3.85
C GLU A 345 -12.43 0.39 -4.31
N ALA A 346 -11.26 0.42 -4.95
CA ALA A 346 -10.67 -0.80 -5.47
C ALA A 346 -10.12 -1.68 -4.36
N CYS A 347 -9.13 -1.20 -3.61
CA CYS A 347 -8.54 -1.94 -2.48
C CYS A 347 -7.84 -1.02 -1.50
N SER A 348 -8.07 -1.20 -0.21
CA SER A 348 -7.29 -0.58 0.87
C SER A 348 -6.31 -1.58 1.49
N ILE A 349 -5.03 -1.19 1.57
CA ILE A 349 -3.94 -1.92 2.23
C ILE A 349 -3.65 -1.20 3.55
N ILE A 350 -4.09 -1.78 4.67
CA ILE A 350 -4.19 -1.11 5.96
C ILE A 350 -3.23 -1.74 6.97
N ASN A 351 -2.49 -0.94 7.73
CA ASN A 351 -1.60 -1.40 8.81
C ASN A 351 -0.69 -2.58 8.40
N SER A 352 -0.23 -2.60 7.18
CA SER A 352 0.46 -3.71 6.55
C SER A 352 1.91 -3.35 6.21
N ALA A 353 2.74 -4.33 5.89
CA ALA A 353 4.12 -4.09 5.52
C ALA A 353 4.53 -4.92 4.30
N ASN A 354 5.34 -4.35 3.42
CA ASN A 354 5.92 -5.06 2.28
C ASN A 354 4.86 -5.81 1.43
N VAL A 355 3.73 -5.15 1.18
CA VAL A 355 2.69 -5.63 0.26
C VAL A 355 2.97 -5.09 -1.14
N THR A 356 2.76 -5.92 -2.15
CA THR A 356 2.85 -5.50 -3.57
C THR A 356 1.49 -5.61 -4.25
N ALA A 357 0.98 -4.49 -4.78
CA ALA A 357 -0.15 -4.47 -5.70
C ALA A 357 0.38 -4.16 -7.11
N TYR A 358 0.25 -5.07 -8.08
CA TYR A 358 0.82 -4.81 -9.40
C TYR A 358 0.06 -5.45 -10.56
N ASN A 359 0.17 -4.81 -11.73
CA ASN A 359 -0.55 -5.18 -12.94
C ASN A 359 -2.06 -5.21 -12.69
N ILE A 360 -2.57 -4.11 -12.15
CA ILE A 360 -3.99 -3.92 -11.80
C ILE A 360 -4.65 -3.06 -12.88
N LEU A 361 -5.86 -3.44 -13.25
CA LEU A 361 -6.70 -2.68 -14.17
C LEU A 361 -7.96 -2.20 -13.44
N MET A 362 -8.32 -0.94 -13.63
CA MET A 362 -9.58 -0.37 -13.16
C MET A 362 -10.39 0.09 -14.37
N THR A 363 -11.65 -0.32 -14.47
CA THR A 363 -12.52 -0.09 -15.63
C THR A 363 -13.97 0.16 -15.23
N GLY A 364 -14.82 0.44 -16.20
CA GLY A 364 -16.24 0.67 -15.98
C GLY A 364 -16.52 2.06 -15.42
N GLU A 365 -17.49 2.15 -14.54
CA GLU A 365 -17.87 3.40 -13.94
C GLU A 365 -16.84 3.89 -12.90
N ARG A 366 -16.70 5.21 -12.79
CA ARG A 366 -15.82 5.89 -11.83
C ARG A 366 -16.28 5.62 -10.41
N GLY A 367 -15.33 5.38 -9.51
CA GLY A 367 -15.55 5.33 -8.07
C GLY A 367 -14.83 6.45 -7.32
N HIS A 368 -14.90 6.36 -6.00
CA HIS A 368 -14.30 7.31 -5.08
C HIS A 368 -12.77 7.19 -5.06
N SER A 369 -12.21 5.98 -4.92
CA SER A 369 -10.77 5.82 -4.84
C SER A 369 -10.23 4.52 -5.46
N ALA A 370 -9.00 4.60 -5.93
CA ALA A 370 -8.23 3.49 -6.45
C ALA A 370 -7.62 2.64 -5.31
N ILE A 371 -6.36 2.22 -5.44
CA ILE A 371 -5.64 1.45 -4.43
C ILE A 371 -4.92 2.39 -3.48
N ARG A 372 -5.09 2.19 -2.18
CA ARG A 372 -4.54 3.06 -1.14
C ARG A 372 -3.76 2.31 -0.08
N SER A 373 -2.53 2.78 0.20
CA SER A 373 -1.74 2.39 1.36
C SER A 373 -2.15 3.23 2.57
N GLN A 374 -2.61 2.62 3.66
CA GLN A 374 -3.09 3.32 4.86
C GLN A 374 -2.34 2.85 6.11
N ALA A 375 -1.65 3.76 6.80
CA ALA A 375 -0.85 3.43 7.98
C ALA A 375 0.03 2.18 7.76
N SER A 376 0.55 2.01 6.54
CA SER A 376 1.32 0.85 6.11
C SER A 376 2.75 1.23 5.76
N SER A 377 3.66 0.28 5.85
CA SER A 377 5.08 0.52 5.58
C SER A 377 5.52 -0.19 4.31
N ARG A 378 6.25 0.52 3.42
CA ARG A 378 6.93 -0.06 2.24
C ARG A 378 6.01 -0.86 1.33
N VAL A 379 4.82 -0.31 1.06
CA VAL A 379 3.92 -0.86 0.05
C VAL A 379 4.42 -0.47 -1.34
N LEU A 380 4.41 -1.42 -2.28
CA LEU A 380 4.66 -1.16 -3.69
C LEU A 380 3.33 -1.27 -4.46
N ILE A 381 2.89 -0.17 -5.08
CA ILE A 381 1.77 -0.14 -6.02
C ILE A 381 2.35 0.12 -7.40
N ALA A 382 2.23 -0.84 -8.33
CA ALA A 382 3.00 -0.79 -9.56
C ALA A 382 2.22 -1.27 -10.80
N GLY A 383 2.43 -0.62 -11.93
CA GLY A 383 1.83 -1.02 -13.21
C GLY A 383 0.30 -1.04 -13.17
N THR A 384 -0.31 -0.13 -12.44
CA THR A 384 -1.77 0.02 -12.44
C THR A 384 -2.22 0.90 -13.61
N LYS A 385 -3.39 0.59 -14.18
CA LYS A 385 -4.04 1.42 -15.19
C LYS A 385 -5.48 1.70 -14.75
N ASP A 386 -5.80 2.96 -14.59
CA ASP A 386 -7.16 3.40 -14.28
C ASP A 386 -7.81 3.99 -15.54
N LEU A 387 -8.73 3.24 -16.12
CA LEU A 387 -9.47 3.56 -17.32
C LEU A 387 -10.96 3.78 -17.04
N THR A 388 -11.35 3.95 -15.78
CA THR A 388 -12.74 4.19 -15.40
C THR A 388 -13.30 5.43 -16.06
N SER A 389 -14.60 5.44 -16.35
CA SER A 389 -15.32 6.51 -17.04
C SER A 389 -14.60 7.01 -18.31
N GLY A 390 -14.13 6.06 -19.13
CA GLY A 390 -13.49 6.37 -20.42
C GLY A 390 -12.11 7.02 -20.30
N GLY A 391 -11.40 6.79 -19.17
CA GLY A 391 -10.05 7.30 -18.94
C GLY A 391 -9.97 8.51 -18.02
N LYS A 392 -11.11 9.00 -17.49
CA LYS A 392 -11.12 10.06 -16.47
C LYS A 392 -10.48 9.58 -15.16
N GLY A 393 -10.65 8.29 -14.84
CA GLY A 393 -10.12 7.66 -13.64
C GLY A 393 -11.06 7.78 -12.43
N ASN A 394 -10.76 7.02 -11.38
CA ASN A 394 -11.36 7.22 -10.07
C ASN A 394 -11.07 8.63 -9.56
N PHE A 395 -11.91 9.18 -8.69
CA PHE A 395 -11.74 10.55 -8.22
C PHE A 395 -10.39 10.74 -7.52
N HIS A 396 -10.03 9.82 -6.61
CA HIS A 396 -8.70 9.70 -6.04
C HIS A 396 -7.95 8.56 -6.73
N GLY A 397 -6.79 8.84 -7.29
CA GLY A 397 -5.91 7.85 -7.88
C GLY A 397 -5.25 6.96 -6.81
N VAL A 398 -4.24 6.18 -7.22
CA VAL A 398 -3.44 5.39 -6.28
C VAL A 398 -2.71 6.30 -5.29
N GLY A 399 -2.58 5.88 -4.01
CA GLY A 399 -2.01 6.81 -3.05
C GLY A 399 -1.78 6.27 -1.64
N VAL A 400 -1.65 7.22 -0.72
CA VAL A 400 -1.32 7.02 0.69
C VAL A 400 -2.28 7.76 1.60
N SER A 401 -2.42 7.27 2.83
CA SER A 401 -3.12 7.98 3.90
C SER A 401 -2.61 7.58 5.28
N LYS A 402 -3.00 8.33 6.30
CA LYS A 402 -2.60 8.09 7.69
C LYS A 402 -1.08 8.04 7.81
N GLN A 403 -0.53 7.26 8.71
CA GLN A 403 0.90 7.16 8.99
C GLN A 403 1.66 6.27 7.97
N SER A 404 1.23 6.23 6.70
CA SER A 404 1.95 5.47 5.67
C SER A 404 3.38 5.97 5.49
N ILE A 405 4.32 5.04 5.34
CA ILE A 405 5.74 5.35 5.21
C ILE A 405 6.45 4.40 4.22
N GLY A 406 7.30 4.95 3.35
CA GLY A 406 8.09 4.17 2.40
C GLY A 406 7.27 3.59 1.23
N THR A 407 6.08 4.12 0.96
CA THR A 407 5.26 3.67 -0.17
C THR A 407 5.87 4.09 -1.50
N VAL A 408 5.88 3.17 -2.46
CA VAL A 408 6.34 3.41 -3.84
C VAL A 408 5.17 3.23 -4.80
N LEU A 409 4.87 4.28 -5.56
CA LEU A 409 3.96 4.29 -6.69
C LEU A 409 4.82 4.22 -7.95
N TYR A 410 4.89 3.05 -8.61
CA TYR A 410 5.83 2.82 -9.71
C TYR A 410 5.11 2.43 -11.00
N GLN A 411 5.36 3.17 -12.10
CA GLN A 411 4.76 2.87 -13.41
C GLN A 411 3.23 2.80 -13.38
N ASN A 412 2.58 3.66 -12.60
CA ASN A 412 1.13 3.72 -12.53
C ASN A 412 0.59 4.79 -13.47
N ARG A 413 -0.59 4.51 -14.05
CA ARG A 413 -1.35 5.50 -14.80
C ARG A 413 -2.74 5.60 -14.18
N TRP A 414 -3.03 6.73 -13.59
CA TRP A 414 -4.39 7.11 -13.23
C TRP A 414 -5.03 7.98 -14.31
N GLY A 415 -6.34 8.21 -14.22
CA GLY A 415 -7.06 8.96 -15.22
C GLY A 415 -6.64 10.42 -15.34
N ASP A 416 -7.04 11.07 -16.42
CA ASP A 416 -6.70 12.46 -16.70
C ASP A 416 -7.47 13.46 -15.81
N ASP A 417 -8.66 13.09 -15.29
CA ASP A 417 -9.46 13.83 -14.32
C ASP A 417 -9.35 13.23 -12.90
N SER A 418 -8.14 12.90 -12.48
CA SER A 418 -7.79 12.28 -11.21
C SER A 418 -6.49 12.88 -10.67
N CYS A 419 -6.07 12.50 -9.47
CA CYS A 419 -4.77 12.84 -8.91
C CYS A 419 -4.28 11.69 -8.03
N PHE A 420 -2.97 11.57 -7.83
CA PHE A 420 -2.48 10.69 -6.77
C PHE A 420 -3.12 11.11 -5.44
N GLU A 421 -3.44 10.13 -4.61
CA GLU A 421 -4.02 10.44 -3.31
C GLU A 421 -2.94 10.64 -2.25
N SER A 422 -3.06 11.68 -1.45
CA SER A 422 -2.39 11.83 -0.16
C SER A 422 -3.40 12.36 0.85
N HIS A 423 -4.10 11.45 1.51
CA HIS A 423 -5.32 11.74 2.29
C HIS A 423 -5.04 12.33 3.67
N GLY A 424 -3.84 12.79 3.95
CA GLY A 424 -3.53 13.41 5.24
C GLY A 424 -3.31 12.42 6.39
N SER A 425 -3.36 12.93 7.62
CA SER A 425 -3.05 12.20 8.86
C SER A 425 -1.62 11.65 8.88
N GLN A 426 -0.65 12.47 8.44
CA GLN A 426 0.80 12.29 8.59
C GLN A 426 1.46 11.22 7.70
N PRO A 427 1.05 10.98 6.43
CA PRO A 427 1.85 10.16 5.53
C PRO A 427 3.21 10.82 5.28
N ARG A 428 4.24 10.02 5.06
CA ARG A 428 5.62 10.48 4.82
C ARG A 428 6.40 9.49 3.97
N ALA A 429 7.50 9.92 3.38
CA ALA A 429 8.36 9.06 2.59
C ALA A 429 7.58 8.30 1.51
N THR A 430 7.08 9.01 0.50
CA THR A 430 6.36 8.45 -0.64
C THR A 430 7.11 8.76 -1.92
N LEU A 431 7.33 7.75 -2.75
CA LEU A 431 7.92 7.90 -4.09
C LEU A 431 6.85 7.72 -5.16
N ILE A 432 6.71 8.71 -6.03
CA ILE A 432 5.92 8.65 -7.27
C ILE A 432 6.92 8.56 -8.43
N ASP A 433 7.10 7.36 -9.00
CA ASP A 433 8.19 7.07 -9.93
C ASP A 433 7.68 6.60 -11.29
N CYS A 434 8.00 7.33 -12.35
CA CYS A 434 7.60 7.03 -13.72
C CYS A 434 6.07 6.85 -13.85
N CYS A 435 5.29 7.63 -13.15
CA CYS A 435 3.83 7.60 -13.21
C CYS A 435 3.28 8.63 -14.21
N ALA A 436 2.01 8.45 -14.59
CA ALA A 436 1.28 9.39 -15.44
C ALA A 436 -0.17 9.53 -14.97
N GLY A 437 -0.75 10.71 -15.15
CA GLY A 437 -2.17 10.95 -14.83
C GLY A 437 -2.49 12.42 -14.70
N GLY A 438 -3.71 12.71 -14.28
CA GLY A 438 -4.11 14.07 -13.92
C GLY A 438 -3.32 14.59 -12.71
N PHE A 439 -3.21 15.89 -12.62
CA PHE A 439 -2.60 16.59 -11.49
C PHE A 439 -3.54 17.71 -11.07
N HIS A 440 -4.51 17.35 -10.24
CA HIS A 440 -5.61 18.24 -9.85
C HIS A 440 -5.60 18.48 -8.36
N ARG A 441 -5.32 19.72 -7.98
CA ARG A 441 -5.53 20.15 -6.60
C ARG A 441 -7.02 20.01 -6.25
N GLY A 442 -7.32 19.35 -5.13
CA GLY A 442 -8.70 19.00 -4.76
C GLY A 442 -9.06 17.52 -4.97
N HIS A 443 -8.29 16.76 -5.80
CA HIS A 443 -8.50 15.32 -5.96
C HIS A 443 -7.51 14.46 -5.15
N GLN A 444 -6.61 15.08 -4.37
CA GLN A 444 -5.63 14.37 -3.55
C GLN A 444 -6.19 13.80 -2.24
N GLY A 445 -7.39 14.17 -1.83
CA GLY A 445 -8.03 13.73 -0.58
C GLY A 445 -7.56 14.49 0.67
N GLY A 446 -8.15 14.12 1.81
CA GLY A 446 -7.81 14.62 3.15
C GLY A 446 -8.63 15.82 3.61
N ASP A 447 -9.08 15.75 4.86
CA ASP A 447 -9.76 16.85 5.53
C ASP A 447 -8.76 17.92 5.99
N ALA A 448 -9.23 19.15 6.12
CA ALA A 448 -8.38 20.29 6.48
C ALA A 448 -7.71 20.14 7.86
N ASP A 449 -8.34 19.47 8.81
CA ASP A 449 -7.77 19.20 10.13
C ASP A 449 -6.68 18.11 10.12
N GLN A 450 -6.62 17.31 9.06
CA GLN A 450 -5.60 16.28 8.86
C GLN A 450 -4.31 16.82 8.23
N ALA A 451 -4.23 18.11 8.02
CA ALA A 451 -3.03 18.76 7.50
C ALA A 451 -1.82 18.59 8.46
N PRO A 452 -0.58 18.54 7.94
CA PRO A 452 -0.22 18.52 6.53
C PRO A 452 -0.66 17.21 5.85
N HIS A 453 -1.11 17.31 4.58
CA HIS A 453 -1.60 16.16 3.83
C HIS A 453 -0.48 15.19 3.44
N HIS A 454 0.75 15.67 3.38
CA HIS A 454 1.95 14.85 3.34
C HIS A 454 3.07 15.56 4.11
N LEU A 455 3.76 14.83 4.96
CA LEU A 455 4.96 15.30 5.65
C LEU A 455 6.20 15.18 4.75
N SER A 456 7.38 15.13 5.31
CA SER A 456 8.65 15.09 4.58
C SER A 456 8.79 13.89 3.64
N GLU A 457 9.71 14.00 2.68
CA GLU A 457 10.15 12.95 1.76
C GLU A 457 9.05 12.49 0.77
N LEU A 458 8.20 13.42 0.29
CA LEU A 458 7.49 13.18 -0.96
C LEU A 458 8.47 13.39 -2.11
N VAL A 459 8.66 12.36 -2.93
CA VAL A 459 9.55 12.40 -4.08
C VAL A 459 8.75 12.12 -5.35
N ILE A 460 8.85 13.01 -6.32
CA ILE A 460 8.22 12.86 -7.65
C ILE A 460 9.34 12.72 -8.67
N TRP A 461 9.39 11.56 -9.34
CA TRP A 461 10.43 11.21 -10.27
C TRP A 461 9.87 10.84 -11.64
N ASN A 462 10.17 11.64 -12.67
CA ASN A 462 9.71 11.45 -14.04
C ASN A 462 8.19 11.24 -14.15
N PHE A 463 7.42 12.21 -13.65
CA PHE A 463 5.96 12.20 -13.72
C PHE A 463 5.45 12.86 -15.01
N ALA A 464 4.53 12.20 -15.71
CA ALA A 464 3.84 12.74 -16.88
C ALA A 464 2.43 13.25 -16.50
N ALA A 465 2.26 14.57 -16.41
CA ALA A 465 0.96 15.19 -16.19
C ALA A 465 0.15 15.17 -17.48
N LEU A 466 -0.98 14.44 -17.51
CA LEU A 466 -1.86 14.32 -18.66
C LEU A 466 -2.83 15.49 -18.76
N GLN A 467 -3.36 15.91 -17.62
CA GLN A 467 -4.19 17.10 -17.45
C GLN A 467 -3.89 17.75 -16.11
N VAL A 468 -3.95 19.07 -16.04
CA VAL A 468 -3.68 19.83 -14.82
C VAL A 468 -4.77 20.87 -14.60
N SER A 469 -5.13 21.11 -13.33
CA SER A 469 -6.09 22.16 -12.96
C SER A 469 -5.48 23.56 -12.90
N GLU A 470 -4.17 23.64 -12.65
CA GLU A 470 -3.43 24.89 -12.49
C GLU A 470 -2.10 24.82 -13.22
N THR A 471 -1.78 25.86 -13.98
CA THR A 471 -0.62 25.87 -14.89
C THR A 471 0.49 26.83 -14.46
N THR A 472 0.25 27.73 -13.53
CA THR A 472 1.23 28.72 -13.06
C THR A 472 1.15 28.89 -11.54
N ASP A 473 2.30 29.18 -10.94
CA ASP A 473 2.43 29.47 -9.50
C ASP A 473 1.77 28.43 -8.57
N PHE A 474 1.83 27.16 -8.97
CA PHE A 474 1.30 26.07 -8.17
C PHE A 474 2.05 25.98 -6.84
N GLN A 475 1.30 26.10 -5.74
CA GLN A 475 1.84 26.09 -4.38
C GLN A 475 1.56 24.75 -3.73
N TRP A 476 2.59 24.11 -3.17
CA TRP A 476 2.46 22.91 -2.36
C TRP A 476 1.90 23.23 -0.96
N TRP A 477 2.14 24.43 -0.49
CA TRP A 477 1.60 24.95 0.75
C TRP A 477 0.81 26.22 0.49
N ASP A 478 -0.44 26.09 0.08
CA ASP A 478 -1.29 27.22 -0.27
C ASP A 478 -1.98 27.80 0.96
N GLU A 479 -1.57 29.00 1.38
CA GLU A 479 -2.17 29.67 2.55
C GLU A 479 -3.61 30.13 2.31
N SER A 480 -4.05 30.21 1.06
CA SER A 480 -5.41 30.64 0.71
C SER A 480 -6.45 29.52 0.88
N VAL A 481 -6.04 28.25 0.98
CA VAL A 481 -6.92 27.10 1.15
C VAL A 481 -6.49 26.22 2.33
N SER A 482 -7.45 25.75 3.11
CA SER A 482 -7.17 24.97 4.32
C SER A 482 -6.87 23.48 4.03
N TRP A 483 -7.31 22.96 2.90
CA TRP A 483 -7.29 21.54 2.54
C TRP A 483 -6.13 21.15 1.60
N TRP A 484 -5.19 22.06 1.31
CA TRP A 484 -4.00 21.75 0.50
C TRP A 484 -2.74 22.23 1.22
N LYS A 485 -2.12 21.35 1.97
CA LYS A 485 -0.90 21.62 2.74
C LYS A 485 0.05 20.42 2.62
N PHE A 486 1.03 20.53 1.74
CA PHE A 486 2.10 19.54 1.57
C PHE A 486 3.43 20.17 1.96
N LEU A 487 4.26 19.45 2.69
CA LEU A 487 5.66 19.89 2.81
C LEU A 487 6.32 19.84 1.44
N PRO A 488 7.33 20.72 1.17
CA PRO A 488 7.97 20.79 -0.12
C PRO A 488 8.47 19.43 -0.61
N PRO A 489 7.98 18.91 -1.76
CA PRO A 489 8.46 17.66 -2.32
C PRO A 489 9.79 17.83 -3.01
N SER A 490 10.53 16.72 -3.21
CA SER A 490 11.65 16.66 -4.14
C SER A 490 11.14 16.27 -5.52
N ILE A 491 11.41 17.08 -6.54
CA ILE A 491 10.91 16.86 -7.90
C ILE A 491 12.08 16.70 -8.87
N CYS A 492 12.05 15.59 -9.63
CA CYS A 492 12.98 15.32 -10.71
C CYS A 492 12.22 14.88 -11.96
N GLY A 493 12.08 15.75 -12.95
CA GLY A 493 11.32 15.47 -14.16
C GLY A 493 9.80 15.49 -13.94
N PHE A 494 9.18 16.59 -14.33
CA PHE A 494 7.73 16.75 -14.36
C PHE A 494 7.33 17.16 -15.77
N PHE A 495 6.52 16.37 -16.45
CA PHE A 495 6.20 16.54 -17.87
C PHE A 495 4.69 16.65 -18.10
N PRO A 496 4.25 17.44 -19.05
CA PRO A 496 5.05 18.31 -19.93
C PRO A 496 5.64 19.50 -19.18
N GLU A 497 6.92 19.78 -19.45
CA GLU A 497 7.59 20.99 -18.97
C GLU A 497 6.85 22.24 -19.44
N GLY A 498 6.72 23.23 -18.55
CA GLY A 498 6.07 24.49 -18.84
C GLY A 498 4.54 24.48 -18.77
N VAL A 499 3.92 23.34 -18.46
CA VAL A 499 2.47 23.25 -18.23
C VAL A 499 2.12 23.55 -16.77
N VAL A 500 2.98 23.17 -15.84
CA VAL A 500 2.87 23.50 -14.43
C VAL A 500 4.12 24.28 -14.01
N GLY A 501 3.92 25.52 -13.62
CA GLY A 501 4.93 26.32 -12.93
C GLY A 501 4.74 26.16 -11.41
N PHE A 502 5.76 25.68 -10.72
CA PHE A 502 5.75 25.63 -9.25
C PHE A 502 6.27 26.94 -8.67
N ALA A 503 5.65 27.41 -7.60
CA ALA A 503 6.10 28.60 -6.90
C ALA A 503 7.50 28.41 -6.31
N ASP A 504 8.33 29.44 -6.39
CA ASP A 504 9.71 29.42 -5.89
C ASP A 504 9.74 29.11 -4.38
N GLY A 505 10.63 28.20 -3.99
CA GLY A 505 10.82 27.78 -2.60
C GLY A 505 9.81 26.76 -2.09
N GLU A 506 8.85 26.35 -2.91
CA GLU A 506 7.80 25.38 -2.54
C GLU A 506 8.18 23.93 -2.88
N TYR A 507 9.34 23.68 -3.49
CA TYR A 507 9.83 22.35 -3.83
C TYR A 507 11.36 22.33 -3.91
N TYR A 508 11.92 21.12 -3.84
CA TYR A 508 13.35 20.90 -4.05
C TYR A 508 13.58 20.31 -5.45
N SER A 509 14.21 21.07 -6.34
CA SER A 509 14.59 20.57 -7.66
C SER A 509 15.76 19.58 -7.54
N VAL A 510 15.58 18.37 -8.06
CA VAL A 510 16.62 17.35 -8.12
C VAL A 510 17.18 17.29 -9.54
N GLU A 511 18.47 17.59 -9.68
CA GLU A 511 19.13 17.45 -10.97
C GLU A 511 19.26 15.97 -11.34
N ASN A 512 18.78 15.64 -12.54
CA ASN A 512 18.96 14.34 -13.16
C ASN A 512 19.83 14.51 -14.40
N SER A 513 20.96 13.84 -14.43
CA SER A 513 21.87 13.85 -15.59
C SER A 513 21.25 13.22 -16.87
N GLY A 514 19.94 12.91 -16.85
CA GLY A 514 19.23 12.23 -17.93
C GLY A 514 19.48 10.72 -18.01
N LEU A 515 20.28 10.19 -17.10
CA LEU A 515 20.69 8.77 -17.09
C LEU A 515 19.82 7.89 -16.19
N ILE A 516 19.08 8.45 -15.23
CA ILE A 516 18.26 7.69 -14.30
C ILE A 516 16.79 7.83 -14.70
N ARG A 517 16.27 6.79 -15.37
CA ARG A 517 14.86 6.75 -15.76
C ARG A 517 13.94 6.56 -14.56
N SER A 518 14.25 5.63 -13.67
CA SER A 518 13.50 5.30 -12.47
C SER A 518 14.40 5.33 -11.24
N LEU A 519 14.00 6.08 -10.23
CA LEU A 519 14.72 6.13 -8.96
C LEU A 519 14.61 4.79 -8.22
N PHE A 520 13.42 4.18 -8.19
CA PHE A 520 13.18 2.89 -7.56
C PHE A 520 14.04 1.78 -8.17
N GLU A 521 14.02 1.63 -9.51
CA GLU A 521 14.86 0.63 -10.18
C GLU A 521 16.35 0.89 -9.91
N ARG A 522 16.78 2.14 -9.88
CA ARG A 522 18.16 2.51 -9.61
C ARG A 522 18.59 2.14 -8.19
N GLN A 523 17.81 2.51 -7.19
CA GLN A 523 18.07 2.18 -5.79
C GLN A 523 18.05 0.66 -5.57
N LEU A 524 17.09 -0.04 -6.18
CA LEU A 524 17.01 -1.50 -6.14
C LEU A 524 18.24 -2.17 -6.75
N HIS A 525 18.68 -1.68 -7.92
CA HIS A 525 19.90 -2.14 -8.57
C HIS A 525 21.15 -1.95 -7.68
N MET A 526 21.25 -0.79 -7.03
CA MET A 526 22.38 -0.50 -6.13
C MET A 526 22.38 -1.42 -4.91
N ARG A 527 21.23 -1.65 -4.30
CA ARG A 527 21.11 -2.51 -3.11
C ARG A 527 21.39 -3.98 -3.42
N LEU A 528 20.91 -4.48 -4.57
CA LEU A 528 20.94 -5.91 -4.91
C LEU A 528 22.05 -6.26 -5.91
N HIS A 529 22.88 -5.30 -6.33
CA HIS A 529 23.90 -5.46 -7.39
C HIS A 529 23.28 -5.95 -8.73
N GLY A 530 22.03 -5.61 -8.98
CA GLY A 530 21.26 -5.96 -10.17
C GLY A 530 19.76 -5.78 -9.93
N THR A 531 19.01 -5.38 -10.96
CA THR A 531 17.56 -5.27 -10.86
C THR A 531 16.93 -6.65 -11.02
N PRO A 532 16.12 -7.15 -10.07
CA PRO A 532 15.43 -8.43 -10.21
C PRO A 532 14.57 -8.49 -11.47
N THR A 533 14.64 -9.60 -12.19
CA THR A 533 13.97 -9.74 -13.50
C THR A 533 12.46 -9.58 -13.46
N TRP A 534 11.83 -9.89 -12.34
CA TRP A 534 10.38 -9.74 -12.18
C TRP A 534 9.91 -8.27 -12.26
N ILE A 535 10.76 -7.30 -11.90
CA ILE A 535 10.46 -5.86 -12.05
C ILE A 535 10.13 -5.52 -13.52
N TYR A 536 10.75 -6.22 -14.47
CA TYR A 536 10.46 -6.02 -15.89
C TYR A 536 9.16 -6.68 -16.35
N THR A 537 8.49 -7.48 -15.51
CA THR A 537 7.15 -8.01 -15.78
C THR A 537 6.03 -7.04 -15.36
N ILE A 538 6.37 -5.98 -14.64
CA ILE A 538 5.44 -4.91 -14.29
C ILE A 538 5.05 -4.15 -15.57
N GLN A 539 3.75 -3.99 -15.79
CA GLN A 539 3.23 -3.28 -16.95
C GLN A 539 3.76 -1.84 -17.01
N LYS A 540 4.20 -1.44 -18.19
CA LYS A 540 4.67 -0.07 -18.39
C LYS A 540 3.50 0.83 -18.81
N ILE A 541 3.53 2.10 -18.38
CA ILE A 541 2.43 3.05 -18.66
C ILE A 541 2.27 3.40 -20.15
N ASN A 542 3.30 3.19 -20.94
CA ASN A 542 3.34 3.53 -22.37
C ASN A 542 3.00 2.35 -23.30
N ASN A 543 2.52 1.23 -22.77
CA ASN A 543 2.10 0.09 -23.58
C ASN A 543 0.58 0.02 -23.72
#